data_8e214d90acbc8ef6b41042b8a7447621
#
_entry.id   8e214d90acbc8ef6b41042b8a7447621
#
_cell.length_a   1.000
_cell.length_b   1.000
_cell.length_c   1.000
_cell.angle_alpha   90.00
_cell.angle_beta   90.00
_cell.angle_gamma   90.00
#
_symmetry.space_group_name_H-M   'P 1'
#
loop_
_entity.id
_entity.type
_entity.pdbx_description
1 polymer ?
#
loop_
_entity_poly.entity_id
_entity_poly.type
_entity_poly.pdbx_seq_one_letter_code
_entity_poly.pdbx_strand_id
1 'polypeptide(L)'
;MKQYKKFVAAAAFLMLLQSAHAQSDSTKTKPQFKLSVNYNTRLNYYGRTDSLRSSGVFPMAELWLTPKFYVNAAPIFVNNPLQSFDYAGTVATVGYQNVGTKWITSVYLTKPFYKESSELVQSALQAQSGVSLTYQNKIVNINAGGDVKFSDKVDYGTTAGLDHIVRIETKNKGVVVIDPSVYAYAGTQNFQRTYYKKNNSGFLLFPRNNQQVTEEVSRFNVLAYEATMPIIYAKGKVMLIATPSYIMPQNLITVPNRPDLSERGENMFYATLTAKYTF
;
A
#
# COMPACT_ATOMS: atom_id res chain seq x y z
N MET A 1 -11.30 21.54 25.67
CA MET A 1 -11.78 21.64 24.28
C MET A 1 -11.21 20.62 23.28
N LYS A 2 -10.06 19.94 23.51
CA LYS A 2 -9.51 18.95 22.55
C LYS A 2 -10.20 17.58 22.55
N GLN A 3 -10.90 17.19 23.61
CA GLN A 3 -11.57 15.87 23.66
C GLN A 3 -12.90 15.82 22.91
N TYR A 4 -13.65 16.90 22.83
CA TYR A 4 -14.93 16.95 22.11
C TYR A 4 -14.80 16.69 20.61
N LYS A 5 -13.70 17.13 19.98
CA LYS A 5 -13.48 16.91 18.53
C LYS A 5 -13.28 15.42 18.19
N LYS A 6 -12.71 14.63 19.11
CA LYS A 6 -12.54 13.17 18.91
C LYS A 6 -13.87 12.41 19.04
N PHE A 7 -14.75 12.87 19.95
CA PHE A 7 -16.09 12.29 20.11
C PHE A 7 -17.02 12.62 18.94
N VAL A 8 -16.95 13.81 18.38
CA VAL A 8 -17.75 14.22 17.22
C VAL A 8 -17.35 13.44 15.96
N ALA A 9 -16.04 13.21 15.75
CA ALA A 9 -15.56 12.40 14.62
C ALA A 9 -15.97 10.93 14.76
N ALA A 10 -15.92 10.35 15.96
CA ALA A 10 -16.38 8.99 16.23
C ALA A 10 -17.91 8.85 16.09
N ALA A 11 -18.68 9.85 16.53
CA ALA A 11 -20.14 9.87 16.38
C ALA A 11 -20.57 10.03 14.91
N ALA A 12 -19.88 10.87 14.13
CA ALA A 12 -20.13 11.03 12.68
C ALA A 12 -19.82 9.73 11.92
N PHE A 13 -18.76 9.01 12.30
CA PHE A 13 -18.43 7.70 11.73
C PHE A 13 -19.47 6.62 12.07
N LEU A 14 -20.00 6.64 13.32
CA LEU A 14 -21.09 5.74 13.73
C LEU A 14 -22.41 6.04 13.03
N MET A 15 -22.73 7.31 12.74
CA MET A 15 -23.94 7.67 11.99
C MET A 15 -23.88 7.29 10.52
N LEU A 16 -22.70 7.26 9.90
CA LEU A 16 -22.51 6.73 8.55
C LEU A 16 -22.74 5.20 8.47
N LEU A 17 -22.49 4.49 9.56
CA LEU A 17 -22.77 3.04 9.64
C LEU A 17 -24.28 2.72 9.74
N GLN A 18 -25.11 3.63 10.28
CA GLN A 18 -26.54 3.40 10.39
C GLN A 18 -27.31 3.62 9.08
N SER A 19 -26.80 4.45 8.16
CA SER A 19 -27.41 4.65 6.85
C SER A 19 -27.24 3.47 5.89
N ALA A 20 -26.43 2.47 6.24
CA ALA A 20 -26.22 1.28 5.42
C ALA A 20 -27.32 0.20 5.60
N HIS A 21 -28.28 0.39 6.49
CA HIS A 21 -29.34 -0.60 6.75
C HIS A 21 -30.62 -0.46 5.91
N ALA A 22 -30.68 0.48 4.98
CA ALA A 22 -31.90 0.79 4.22
C ALA A 22 -31.87 0.31 2.77
N GLN A 23 -31.36 -0.90 2.49
CA GLN A 23 -31.75 -1.65 1.29
C GLN A 23 -31.66 -3.16 1.58
N SER A 24 -32.79 -3.72 1.97
CA SER A 24 -33.05 -5.12 2.10
C SER A 24 -33.19 -5.75 0.73
N ASP A 25 -32.09 -6.29 0.20
CA ASP A 25 -32.19 -7.34 -0.80
C ASP A 25 -31.58 -8.61 -0.21
N SER A 26 -32.45 -9.60 -0.01
CA SER A 26 -32.27 -10.73 0.90
C SER A 26 -31.51 -11.90 0.26
N THR A 27 -30.26 -11.68 -0.13
CA THR A 27 -29.29 -12.76 -0.19
C THR A 27 -28.32 -12.58 0.97
N LYS A 28 -28.55 -13.32 2.05
CA LYS A 28 -27.63 -13.39 3.21
C LYS A 28 -26.30 -13.93 2.74
N THR A 29 -25.43 -13.07 2.24
CA THR A 29 -24.06 -13.43 1.91
C THR A 29 -23.33 -13.72 3.21
N LYS A 30 -22.85 -14.97 3.35
CA LYS A 30 -22.08 -15.40 4.52
C LYS A 30 -20.75 -14.65 4.54
N PRO A 31 -20.24 -14.27 5.72
CA PRO A 31 -18.89 -13.76 5.86
C PRO A 31 -17.89 -14.73 5.23
N GLN A 32 -16.85 -14.21 4.58
CA GLN A 32 -15.79 -15.02 3.99
C GLN A 32 -14.48 -14.76 4.72
N PHE A 33 -13.82 -15.83 5.11
CA PHE A 33 -12.47 -15.76 5.66
C PHE A 33 -11.47 -16.21 4.61
N LYS A 34 -10.36 -15.44 4.48
CA LYS A 34 -9.29 -15.72 3.52
C LYS A 34 -7.95 -15.62 4.22
N LEU A 35 -7.08 -16.56 3.92
CA LEU A 35 -5.67 -16.53 4.33
C LEU A 35 -4.80 -16.41 3.10
N SER A 36 -3.75 -15.60 3.18
CA SER A 36 -2.74 -15.53 2.14
C SER A 36 -1.35 -15.37 2.72
N VAL A 37 -0.36 -15.75 1.93
CA VAL A 37 1.05 -15.43 2.16
C VAL A 37 1.52 -14.67 0.93
N ASN A 38 2.08 -13.50 1.17
CA ASN A 38 2.64 -12.65 0.13
C ASN A 38 4.16 -12.58 0.34
N TYR A 39 4.93 -12.78 -0.71
CA TYR A 39 6.37 -12.62 -0.73
C TYR A 39 6.76 -11.53 -1.72
N ASN A 40 7.51 -10.53 -1.26
CA ASN A 40 8.06 -9.48 -2.10
C ASN A 40 9.58 -9.66 -2.19
N THR A 41 10.09 -9.81 -3.42
CA THR A 41 11.52 -10.05 -3.65
C THR A 41 12.39 -8.85 -3.29
N ARG A 42 11.84 -7.64 -3.28
CA ARG A 42 12.51 -6.39 -2.89
C ARG A 42 11.52 -5.44 -2.26
N LEU A 43 11.71 -5.14 -0.98
CA LEU A 43 10.93 -4.11 -0.30
C LEU A 43 11.33 -2.74 -0.83
N ASN A 44 10.35 -1.99 -1.30
CA ASN A 44 10.55 -0.65 -1.77
C ASN A 44 9.32 0.22 -1.48
N TYR A 45 9.53 1.53 -1.46
CA TYR A 45 8.51 2.54 -1.40
C TYR A 45 8.69 3.50 -2.58
N TYR A 46 7.91 3.30 -3.66
CA TYR A 46 8.06 4.02 -4.92
C TYR A 46 9.51 3.97 -5.47
N GLY A 47 10.12 2.78 -5.46
CA GLY A 47 11.49 2.57 -5.90
C GLY A 47 12.58 2.99 -4.90
N ARG A 48 12.21 3.51 -3.74
CA ARG A 48 13.11 3.82 -2.63
C ARG A 48 13.30 2.59 -1.78
N THR A 49 14.55 2.22 -1.53
CA THR A 49 14.90 0.98 -0.83
C THR A 49 15.77 1.24 0.38
N ASP A 50 15.85 0.25 1.25
CA ASP A 50 16.89 0.18 2.26
C ASP A 50 18.27 -0.15 1.65
N SER A 51 19.32 -0.01 2.45
CA SER A 51 20.70 -0.30 2.02
C SER A 51 20.96 -1.78 1.79
N LEU A 52 20.15 -2.67 2.35
CA LEU A 52 20.34 -4.11 2.35
C LEU A 52 19.54 -4.81 1.26
N ARG A 53 18.70 -4.05 0.51
CA ARG A 53 17.81 -4.58 -0.53
C ARG A 53 16.93 -5.71 -0.01
N SER A 54 16.33 -5.48 1.15
CA SER A 54 15.53 -6.46 1.87
C SER A 54 14.39 -7.02 1.04
N SER A 55 14.08 -8.28 1.25
CA SER A 55 12.83 -8.93 0.82
C SER A 55 11.85 -9.01 2.00
N GLY A 56 10.59 -9.32 1.72
CA GLY A 56 9.58 -9.39 2.78
C GLY A 56 8.57 -10.50 2.58
N VAL A 57 8.12 -11.07 3.69
CA VAL A 57 7.01 -12.02 3.74
C VAL A 57 5.89 -11.43 4.59
N PHE A 58 4.68 -11.48 4.05
CA PHE A 58 3.47 -10.87 4.65
C PHE A 58 2.35 -11.91 4.68
N PRO A 59 2.31 -12.81 5.68
CA PRO A 59 1.10 -13.60 5.93
C PRO A 59 -0.07 -12.66 6.22
N MET A 60 -1.23 -12.88 5.65
CA MET A 60 -2.38 -12.00 5.83
C MET A 60 -3.64 -12.81 6.10
N ALA A 61 -4.35 -12.42 7.15
CA ALA A 61 -5.70 -12.86 7.44
C ALA A 61 -6.69 -11.76 7.03
N GLU A 62 -7.71 -12.13 6.27
CA GLU A 62 -8.71 -11.21 5.72
C GLU A 62 -10.12 -11.75 5.99
N LEU A 63 -10.97 -10.94 6.62
CA LEU A 63 -12.37 -11.25 6.90
C LEU A 63 -13.27 -10.27 6.15
N TRP A 64 -14.05 -10.79 5.21
CA TRP A 64 -15.12 -10.06 4.53
C TRP A 64 -16.42 -10.23 5.32
N LEU A 65 -16.82 -9.21 6.04
CA LEU A 65 -18.05 -9.18 6.81
C LEU A 65 -19.29 -9.15 5.92
N THR A 66 -19.17 -8.49 4.78
CA THR A 66 -20.13 -8.41 3.68
C THR A 66 -19.38 -8.51 2.35
N PRO A 67 -20.03 -8.62 1.18
CA PRO A 67 -19.36 -8.54 -0.12
C PRO A 67 -18.57 -7.26 -0.37
N LYS A 68 -18.78 -6.24 0.47
CA LYS A 68 -18.22 -4.91 0.29
C LYS A 68 -17.28 -4.47 1.42
N PHE A 69 -17.49 -4.95 2.65
CA PHE A 69 -16.70 -4.56 3.82
C PHE A 69 -15.76 -5.65 4.27
N TYR A 70 -14.50 -5.29 4.45
CA TYR A 70 -13.47 -6.21 4.92
C TYR A 70 -12.60 -5.59 6.00
N VAL A 71 -12.00 -6.47 6.80
CA VAL A 71 -10.90 -6.17 7.69
C VAL A 71 -9.77 -7.15 7.40
N ASN A 72 -8.53 -6.70 7.49
CA ASN A 72 -7.38 -7.59 7.38
C ASN A 72 -6.26 -7.19 8.34
N ALA A 73 -5.38 -8.14 8.59
CA ALA A 73 -4.15 -7.92 9.34
C ALA A 73 -3.02 -8.74 8.68
N ALA A 74 -1.87 -8.11 8.55
CA ALA A 74 -0.68 -8.70 7.94
C ALA A 74 0.56 -8.38 8.79
N PRO A 75 1.14 -9.33 9.52
CA PRO A 75 2.48 -9.20 10.06
C PRO A 75 3.50 -9.10 8.92
N ILE A 76 4.55 -8.33 9.15
CA ILE A 76 5.64 -8.06 8.22
C ILE A 76 6.90 -8.72 8.74
N PHE A 77 7.44 -9.64 7.97
CA PHE A 77 8.75 -10.24 8.23
C PHE A 77 9.72 -9.80 7.15
N VAL A 78 10.85 -9.24 7.56
CA VAL A 78 11.91 -8.76 6.69
C VAL A 78 13.03 -9.78 6.66
N ASN A 79 13.58 -9.99 5.48
CA ASN A 79 14.74 -10.86 5.28
C ASN A 79 15.80 -10.12 4.45
N ASN A 80 17.02 -10.05 4.99
CA ASN A 80 18.17 -9.43 4.36
C ASN A 80 19.47 -10.14 4.82
N PRO A 81 20.66 -9.78 4.30
CA PRO A 81 21.92 -10.41 4.67
C PRO A 81 22.29 -10.37 6.17
N LEU A 82 21.74 -9.42 6.93
CA LEU A 82 22.03 -9.24 8.35
C LEU A 82 20.96 -9.89 9.26
N GLN A 83 19.73 -10.03 8.75
CA GLN A 83 18.59 -10.48 9.55
C GLN A 83 17.73 -11.43 8.73
N SER A 84 17.49 -12.62 9.24
CA SER A 84 16.61 -13.62 8.63
C SER A 84 15.26 -13.62 9.34
N PHE A 85 14.19 -13.33 8.57
CA PHE A 85 12.80 -13.32 9.05
C PHE A 85 12.58 -12.49 10.32
N ASP A 86 13.17 -11.28 10.40
CA ASP A 86 12.89 -10.38 11.52
C ASP A 86 11.49 -9.75 11.40
N TYR A 87 10.75 -9.78 12.51
CA TYR A 87 9.44 -9.15 12.60
C TYR A 87 9.58 -7.63 12.66
N ALA A 88 9.09 -6.94 11.65
CA ALA A 88 9.18 -5.48 11.52
C ALA A 88 7.93 -4.75 12.02
N GLY A 89 6.79 -5.44 12.10
CA GLY A 89 5.53 -4.84 12.51
C GLY A 89 4.31 -5.59 11.97
N THR A 90 3.13 -5.08 12.26
CA THR A 90 1.85 -5.58 11.72
C THR A 90 1.07 -4.42 11.12
N VAL A 91 0.47 -4.64 9.96
CA VAL A 91 -0.43 -3.68 9.32
C VAL A 91 -1.85 -4.19 9.43
N ALA A 92 -2.76 -3.38 9.98
CA ALA A 92 -4.18 -3.66 10.02
C ALA A 92 -4.94 -2.69 9.10
N THR A 93 -5.91 -3.21 8.35
CA THR A 93 -6.72 -2.41 7.42
C THR A 93 -8.19 -2.71 7.62
N VAL A 94 -9.01 -1.69 7.58
CA VAL A 94 -10.44 -1.79 7.36
C VAL A 94 -10.77 -1.13 6.02
N GLY A 95 -11.61 -1.77 5.21
CA GLY A 95 -11.91 -1.26 3.89
C GLY A 95 -13.32 -1.55 3.42
N TYR A 96 -13.73 -0.72 2.48
CA TYR A 96 -14.95 -0.87 1.70
C TYR A 96 -14.58 -0.95 0.23
N GLN A 97 -15.12 -1.94 -0.48
CA GLN A 97 -14.96 -2.08 -1.92
C GLN A 97 -16.31 -2.35 -2.57
N ASN A 98 -16.64 -1.59 -3.59
CA ASN A 98 -17.82 -1.82 -4.41
C ASN A 98 -17.41 -2.11 -5.84
N VAL A 99 -17.72 -3.32 -6.31
CA VAL A 99 -17.45 -3.75 -7.69
C VAL A 99 -18.75 -3.65 -8.47
N GLY A 100 -18.90 -2.58 -9.24
CA GLY A 100 -20.00 -2.36 -10.16
C GLY A 100 -19.64 -2.80 -11.58
N THR A 101 -20.57 -2.61 -12.51
CA THR A 101 -20.39 -2.98 -13.93
C THR A 101 -19.40 -2.10 -14.70
N LYS A 102 -19.31 -0.82 -14.33
CA LYS A 102 -18.44 0.17 -14.97
C LYS A 102 -17.43 0.77 -14.00
N TRP A 103 -17.71 0.72 -12.72
CA TRP A 103 -16.88 1.36 -11.70
C TRP A 103 -16.55 0.39 -10.58
N ILE A 104 -15.27 0.33 -10.23
CA ILE A 104 -14.81 -0.25 -8.98
C ILE A 104 -14.40 0.92 -8.09
N THR A 105 -14.91 0.95 -6.88
CA THR A 105 -14.59 1.97 -5.88
C THR A 105 -14.05 1.29 -4.65
N SER A 106 -12.95 1.79 -4.11
CA SER A 106 -12.42 1.32 -2.83
C SER A 106 -12.12 2.50 -1.91
N VAL A 107 -12.42 2.33 -0.63
CA VAL A 107 -12.03 3.24 0.45
C VAL A 107 -11.39 2.41 1.55
N TYR A 108 -10.29 2.86 2.11
CA TYR A 108 -9.60 2.12 3.16
C TYR A 108 -9.01 3.04 4.22
N LEU A 109 -8.84 2.47 5.41
CA LEU A 109 -8.08 3.02 6.50
C LEU A 109 -7.11 1.94 6.98
N THR A 110 -5.82 2.28 6.99
CA THR A 110 -4.74 1.39 7.38
C THR A 110 -4.02 1.96 8.60
N LYS A 111 -3.77 1.10 9.58
CA LYS A 111 -3.00 1.39 10.78
C LYS A 111 -1.82 0.43 10.85
N PRO A 112 -0.59 0.88 10.60
CA PRO A 112 0.60 0.10 10.87
C PRO A 112 0.97 0.18 12.36
N PHE A 113 1.53 -0.91 12.86
CA PHE A 113 2.11 -1.07 14.20
C PHE A 113 3.54 -1.57 14.01
N TYR A 114 4.46 -0.66 13.76
CA TYR A 114 5.87 -1.01 13.54
C TYR A 114 6.61 -1.20 14.86
N LYS A 115 7.58 -2.14 14.85
CA LYS A 115 8.57 -2.28 15.91
C LYS A 115 9.43 -1.00 15.95
N GLU A 116 9.85 -0.55 17.14
CA GLU A 116 10.66 0.66 17.30
C GLU A 116 11.98 0.63 16.50
N SER A 117 12.58 -0.57 16.41
CA SER A 117 13.80 -0.83 15.66
C SER A 117 13.58 -1.13 14.18
N SER A 118 12.36 -0.91 13.63
CA SER A 118 12.08 -1.21 12.23
C SER A 118 12.86 -0.29 11.29
N GLU A 119 13.60 -0.87 10.37
CA GLU A 119 14.37 -0.16 9.32
C GLU A 119 13.56 0.09 8.04
N LEU A 120 12.29 -0.26 8.03
CA LEU A 120 11.43 -0.01 6.88
C LEU A 120 11.27 1.49 6.63
N VAL A 121 11.39 1.91 5.37
CA VAL A 121 11.22 3.31 4.96
C VAL A 121 9.88 3.88 5.43
N GLN A 122 8.84 3.04 5.48
CA GLN A 122 7.50 3.42 5.94
C GLN A 122 7.32 3.38 7.47
N SER A 123 8.33 3.06 8.25
CA SER A 123 8.21 2.86 9.72
C SER A 123 7.78 4.12 10.48
N ALA A 124 7.88 5.29 9.86
CA ALA A 124 7.39 6.55 10.41
C ALA A 124 5.88 6.76 10.22
N LEU A 125 5.21 5.98 9.39
CA LEU A 125 3.76 6.10 9.17
C LEU A 125 2.98 5.62 10.39
N GLN A 126 2.02 6.41 10.82
CA GLN A 126 1.12 6.11 11.94
C GLN A 126 -0.26 5.64 11.47
N ALA A 127 -0.73 6.19 10.35
CA ALA A 127 -1.98 5.79 9.70
C ALA A 127 -1.98 6.25 8.24
N GLN A 128 -2.81 5.60 7.43
CA GLN A 128 -3.06 5.99 6.04
C GLN A 128 -4.54 5.78 5.72
N SER A 129 -5.15 6.71 5.00
CA SER A 129 -6.50 6.56 4.46
C SER A 129 -6.47 6.89 2.98
N GLY A 130 -7.22 6.16 2.19
CA GLY A 130 -7.24 6.39 0.75
C GLY A 130 -8.54 5.97 0.10
N VAL A 131 -8.70 6.46 -1.13
CA VAL A 131 -9.78 6.13 -2.06
C VAL A 131 -9.19 5.79 -3.41
N SER A 132 -9.77 4.81 -4.09
CA SER A 132 -9.46 4.50 -5.48
C SER A 132 -10.71 4.29 -6.29
N LEU A 133 -10.62 4.65 -7.56
CA LEU A 133 -11.66 4.51 -8.57
C LEU A 133 -11.05 3.85 -9.80
N THR A 134 -11.70 2.81 -10.31
CA THR A 134 -11.37 2.21 -11.60
C THR A 134 -12.58 2.31 -12.50
N TYR A 135 -12.42 2.96 -13.65
CA TYR A 135 -13.37 2.92 -14.73
C TYR A 135 -13.07 1.72 -15.62
N GLN A 136 -13.98 0.75 -15.63
CA GLN A 136 -13.84 -0.47 -16.41
C GLN A 136 -14.29 -0.24 -17.86
N ASN A 137 -13.41 -0.57 -18.79
CA ASN A 137 -13.65 -0.49 -20.23
C ASN A 137 -13.15 -1.77 -20.91
N LYS A 138 -13.73 -2.11 -22.04
CA LYS A 138 -13.34 -3.31 -22.83
C LYS A 138 -11.92 -3.24 -23.40
N ILE A 139 -11.41 -2.04 -23.63
CA ILE A 139 -10.07 -1.83 -24.24
C ILE A 139 -9.04 -1.57 -23.15
N VAL A 140 -9.26 -0.59 -22.29
CA VAL A 140 -8.33 -0.16 -21.24
C VAL A 140 -9.11 0.35 -20.05
N ASN A 141 -8.84 -0.15 -18.86
CA ASN A 141 -9.35 0.41 -17.62
C ASN A 141 -8.55 1.65 -17.24
N ILE A 142 -9.20 2.61 -16.62
CA ILE A 142 -8.57 3.83 -16.11
C ILE A 142 -8.65 3.82 -14.60
N ASN A 143 -7.51 3.94 -13.96
CA ASN A 143 -7.37 3.95 -12.50
C ASN A 143 -6.99 5.34 -12.01
N ALA A 144 -7.64 5.77 -10.95
CA ALA A 144 -7.29 6.98 -10.22
C ALA A 144 -7.42 6.73 -8.71
N GLY A 145 -6.53 7.30 -7.93
CA GLY A 145 -6.57 7.17 -6.47
C GLY A 145 -5.96 8.36 -5.78
N GLY A 146 -6.30 8.51 -4.50
CA GLY A 146 -5.69 9.50 -3.63
C GLY A 146 -5.63 8.97 -2.21
N ASP A 147 -4.62 9.37 -1.47
CA ASP A 147 -4.43 8.99 -0.09
C ASP A 147 -3.86 10.11 0.77
N VAL A 148 -4.12 10.00 2.05
CA VAL A 148 -3.56 10.86 3.10
C VAL A 148 -2.81 9.95 4.07
N LYS A 149 -1.55 10.28 4.31
CA LYS A 149 -0.66 9.57 5.22
C LYS A 149 -0.36 10.44 6.44
N PHE A 150 -0.45 9.84 7.60
CA PHE A 150 -0.22 10.50 8.87
C PHE A 150 1.09 9.99 9.47
N SER A 151 1.99 10.92 9.74
CA SER A 151 3.21 10.74 10.53
C SER A 151 3.29 11.90 11.54
N ASP A 152 4.48 12.45 11.81
CA ASP A 152 4.63 13.74 12.50
C ASP A 152 4.02 14.89 11.68
N LYS A 153 3.92 14.71 10.37
CA LYS A 153 3.24 15.60 9.43
C LYS A 153 2.27 14.81 8.57
N VAL A 154 1.45 15.54 7.83
CA VAL A 154 0.51 14.95 6.88
C VAL A 154 1.13 14.96 5.49
N ASP A 155 1.04 13.81 4.82
CA ASP A 155 1.41 13.63 3.42
C ASP A 155 0.19 13.31 2.57
N TYR A 156 0.21 13.77 1.34
CA TYR A 156 -0.82 13.53 0.34
C TYR A 156 -0.23 12.71 -0.80
N GLY A 157 -0.98 11.74 -1.27
CA GLY A 157 -0.60 10.92 -2.40
C GLY A 157 -1.69 10.89 -3.45
N THR A 158 -1.31 10.69 -4.70
CA THR A 158 -2.21 10.38 -5.79
C THR A 158 -1.60 9.34 -6.70
N THR A 159 -2.47 8.57 -7.34
CA THR A 159 -2.13 7.52 -8.29
C THR A 159 -3.00 7.69 -9.52
N ALA A 160 -2.40 7.57 -10.69
CA ALA A 160 -3.12 7.44 -11.96
C ALA A 160 -2.55 6.25 -12.72
N GLY A 161 -3.38 5.47 -13.39
CA GLY A 161 -2.91 4.29 -14.10
C GLY A 161 -3.86 3.81 -15.16
N LEU A 162 -3.34 2.92 -15.99
CA LEU A 162 -4.06 2.20 -17.05
C LEU A 162 -3.77 0.71 -16.89
N ASP A 163 -4.77 -0.13 -17.09
CA ASP A 163 -4.60 -1.58 -17.15
C ASP A 163 -5.49 -2.22 -18.21
N HIS A 164 -5.15 -3.46 -18.57
CA HIS A 164 -5.94 -4.25 -19.51
C HIS A 164 -6.05 -5.69 -19.05
N ILE A 165 -7.26 -6.10 -18.67
CA ILE A 165 -7.53 -7.43 -18.16
C ILE A 165 -7.78 -8.43 -19.29
N VAL A 166 -6.90 -9.43 -19.40
CA VAL A 166 -7.07 -10.59 -20.26
C VAL A 166 -7.48 -11.79 -19.41
N ARG A 167 -8.68 -12.32 -19.62
CA ARG A 167 -9.20 -13.46 -18.88
C ARG A 167 -9.26 -14.69 -19.78
N ILE A 168 -8.67 -15.79 -19.32
CA ILE A 168 -8.58 -17.07 -20.01
C ILE A 168 -9.18 -18.15 -19.12
N GLU A 169 -10.20 -18.84 -19.59
CA GLU A 169 -10.78 -19.99 -18.90
C GLU A 169 -10.04 -21.26 -19.29
N THR A 170 -9.62 -22.03 -18.29
CA THR A 170 -8.91 -23.27 -18.52
C THR A 170 -9.88 -24.47 -18.60
N LYS A 171 -9.51 -25.52 -19.34
CA LYS A 171 -10.31 -26.75 -19.49
C LYS A 171 -10.71 -27.38 -18.14
N ASN A 172 -9.94 -27.15 -17.08
CA ASN A 172 -10.15 -27.73 -15.73
C ASN A 172 -10.93 -26.81 -14.79
N LYS A 173 -11.78 -25.91 -15.30
CA LYS A 173 -12.56 -24.94 -14.51
C LYS A 173 -11.70 -23.97 -13.68
N GLY A 174 -10.47 -23.76 -14.05
CA GLY A 174 -9.62 -22.70 -13.51
C GLY A 174 -9.71 -21.45 -14.41
N VAL A 175 -9.28 -20.33 -13.88
CA VAL A 175 -9.20 -19.06 -14.59
C VAL A 175 -7.79 -18.52 -14.48
N VAL A 176 -7.23 -18.10 -15.61
CA VAL A 176 -5.99 -17.32 -15.66
C VAL A 176 -6.36 -15.89 -16.03
N VAL A 177 -5.86 -14.92 -15.27
CA VAL A 177 -6.00 -13.50 -15.59
C VAL A 177 -4.60 -12.92 -15.75
N ILE A 178 -4.37 -12.19 -16.83
CA ILE A 178 -3.15 -11.42 -17.07
C ILE A 178 -3.57 -9.96 -17.17
N ASP A 179 -2.93 -9.08 -16.38
CA ASP A 179 -3.36 -7.70 -16.21
C ASP A 179 -2.17 -6.72 -16.34
N PRO A 180 -1.62 -6.52 -17.57
CA PRO A 180 -0.57 -5.55 -17.79
C PRO A 180 -1.07 -4.14 -17.44
N SER A 181 -0.30 -3.45 -16.61
CA SER A 181 -0.69 -2.16 -16.03
C SER A 181 0.50 -1.20 -16.01
N VAL A 182 0.20 0.09 -16.10
CA VAL A 182 1.17 1.18 -15.92
C VAL A 182 0.59 2.22 -14.97
N TYR A 183 1.40 2.69 -14.05
CA TYR A 183 1.02 3.64 -13.02
C TYR A 183 2.00 4.80 -12.92
N ALA A 184 1.46 5.97 -12.58
CA ALA A 184 2.19 7.14 -12.11
C ALA A 184 1.76 7.44 -10.67
N TYR A 185 2.73 7.66 -9.81
CA TYR A 185 2.53 8.03 -8.41
C TYR A 185 3.07 9.42 -8.17
N ALA A 186 2.30 10.27 -7.47
CA ALA A 186 2.75 11.58 -7.07
C ALA A 186 2.34 11.86 -5.61
N GLY A 187 3.04 12.75 -4.93
CA GLY A 187 2.73 13.07 -3.54
C GLY A 187 3.83 13.86 -2.84
N THR A 188 3.60 14.10 -1.56
CA THR A 188 4.60 14.63 -0.63
C THR A 188 5.26 13.50 0.15
N GLN A 189 6.40 13.76 0.80
CA GLN A 189 7.22 12.74 1.46
C GLN A 189 7.72 13.19 2.85
N ASN A 190 6.92 13.98 3.57
CA ASN A 190 7.30 14.50 4.88
C ASN A 190 7.63 13.41 5.91
N PHE A 191 6.97 12.22 5.81
CA PHE A 191 7.23 11.08 6.69
C PHE A 191 8.66 10.53 6.58
N GLN A 192 9.30 10.66 5.43
CA GLN A 192 10.69 10.24 5.23
C GLN A 192 11.64 11.05 6.10
N ARG A 193 11.36 12.34 6.30
CA ARG A 193 12.14 13.16 7.22
C ARG A 193 12.10 12.61 8.65
N THR A 194 10.95 12.13 9.10
CA THR A 194 10.79 11.52 10.42
C THR A 194 11.58 10.23 10.51
N TYR A 195 11.57 9.41 9.47
CA TYR A 195 12.37 8.19 9.38
C TYR A 195 13.88 8.48 9.49
N TYR A 196 14.41 9.41 8.71
CA TYR A 196 15.82 9.78 8.77
C TYR A 196 16.20 10.38 10.12
N LYS A 197 15.35 11.18 10.74
CA LYS A 197 15.58 11.73 12.08
C LYS A 197 15.63 10.62 13.15
N LYS A 198 14.76 9.62 13.06
CA LYS A 198 14.70 8.49 14.00
C LYS A 198 15.96 7.63 13.94
N ASN A 199 16.43 7.32 12.72
CA ASN A 199 17.56 6.42 12.52
C ASN A 199 18.93 7.11 12.73
N ASN A 200 18.99 8.44 12.68
CA ASN A 200 20.21 9.24 12.89
C ASN A 200 20.24 9.98 14.23
N SER A 201 19.44 9.58 15.20
CA SER A 201 19.33 10.25 16.52
C SER A 201 20.60 10.20 17.39
N GLY A 202 21.67 9.57 16.92
CA GLY A 202 22.99 9.57 17.58
C GLY A 202 23.94 10.71 17.19
N PHE A 203 23.58 11.60 16.24
CA PHE A 203 24.48 12.66 15.79
C PHE A 203 23.80 14.03 15.77
N LEU A 204 24.13 14.81 16.78
CA LEU A 204 23.59 16.15 17.13
C LEU A 204 24.18 17.29 16.29
N LEU A 205 24.33 17.24 15.00
CA LEU A 205 24.70 18.41 14.21
C LEU A 205 24.07 18.34 12.83
N PHE A 206 22.84 18.85 12.68
CA PHE A 206 22.31 19.20 11.37
C PHE A 206 22.97 20.48 10.86
N PRO A 207 23.66 20.46 9.71
CA PRO A 207 24.16 21.69 9.09
C PRO A 207 23.01 22.60 8.65
N ARG A 208 23.29 23.87 8.46
CA ARG A 208 22.37 24.95 8.03
C ARG A 208 21.55 24.66 6.74
N ASN A 209 21.83 23.60 5.98
CA ASN A 209 21.11 23.20 4.75
C ASN A 209 19.79 22.44 4.98
N ASN A 210 19.31 22.34 6.21
CA ASN A 210 18.03 21.67 6.54
C ASN A 210 16.78 22.28 5.90
N GLN A 211 16.83 23.55 5.51
CA GLN A 211 15.69 24.21 4.89
C GLN A 211 15.42 23.65 3.50
N GLN A 212 16.45 23.44 2.68
CA GLN A 212 16.29 22.93 1.31
C GLN A 212 15.71 21.51 1.29
N VAL A 213 16.24 20.61 2.11
CA VAL A 213 15.69 19.25 2.24
C VAL A 213 14.25 19.27 2.75
N THR A 214 13.92 20.18 3.67
CA THR A 214 12.57 20.34 4.22
C THR A 214 11.59 20.83 3.17
N GLU A 215 12.01 21.74 2.28
CA GLU A 215 11.18 22.23 1.18
C GLU A 215 10.94 21.16 0.12
N GLU A 216 11.96 20.38 -0.24
CA GLU A 216 11.85 19.30 -1.22
C GLU A 216 10.89 18.18 -0.78
N VAL A 217 10.97 17.70 0.46
CA VAL A 217 10.06 16.65 0.96
C VAL A 217 8.61 17.11 1.09
N SER A 218 8.38 18.42 1.28
CA SER A 218 7.05 19.00 1.38
C SER A 218 6.44 19.34 0.02
N ARG A 219 7.23 19.29 -1.05
CA ARG A 219 6.76 19.57 -2.40
C ARG A 219 5.97 18.37 -2.92
N PHE A 220 4.84 18.63 -3.54
CA PHE A 220 4.09 17.61 -4.27
C PHE A 220 4.77 17.34 -5.61
N ASN A 221 5.34 16.15 -5.76
CA ASN A 221 6.12 15.75 -6.93
C ASN A 221 5.69 14.38 -7.45
N VAL A 222 6.05 14.07 -8.69
CA VAL A 222 6.01 12.69 -9.18
C VAL A 222 7.04 11.87 -8.42
N LEU A 223 6.58 10.77 -7.81
CA LEU A 223 7.41 9.89 -6.97
C LEU A 223 7.98 8.72 -7.75
N ALA A 224 7.19 8.13 -8.65
CA ALA A 224 7.61 7.02 -9.48
C ALA A 224 6.67 6.81 -10.66
N TYR A 225 7.21 6.12 -11.68
CA TYR A 225 6.43 5.37 -12.67
C TYR A 225 6.63 3.88 -12.44
N GLU A 226 5.60 3.08 -12.67
CA GLU A 226 5.65 1.64 -12.50
C GLU A 226 4.92 0.93 -13.63
N ALA A 227 5.57 -0.10 -14.19
CA ALA A 227 4.94 -1.07 -15.07
C ALA A 227 4.85 -2.40 -14.33
N THR A 228 3.68 -3.02 -14.33
CA THR A 228 3.43 -4.28 -13.62
C THR A 228 2.55 -5.20 -14.46
N MET A 229 2.67 -6.51 -14.26
CA MET A 229 1.88 -7.50 -14.99
C MET A 229 1.44 -8.63 -14.05
N PRO A 230 0.39 -8.42 -13.24
CA PRO A 230 -0.20 -9.49 -12.45
C PRO A 230 -0.63 -10.67 -13.33
N ILE A 231 -0.19 -11.86 -12.96
CA ILE A 231 -0.60 -13.15 -13.54
C ILE A 231 -1.30 -13.91 -12.41
N ILE A 232 -2.59 -14.09 -12.53
CA ILE A 232 -3.45 -14.67 -11.50
C ILE A 232 -3.98 -16.00 -12.00
N TYR A 233 -3.76 -17.07 -11.24
CA TYR A 233 -4.42 -18.34 -11.44
C TYR A 233 -5.36 -18.62 -10.29
N ALA A 234 -6.65 -18.85 -10.60
CA ALA A 234 -7.67 -19.17 -9.61
C ALA A 234 -8.39 -20.48 -9.97
N LYS A 235 -8.50 -21.39 -8.99
CA LYS A 235 -9.28 -22.63 -9.11
C LYS A 235 -9.89 -22.99 -7.77
N GLY A 236 -11.21 -23.05 -7.74
CA GLY A 236 -11.97 -23.33 -6.51
C GLY A 236 -11.67 -22.29 -5.42
N LYS A 237 -11.12 -22.77 -4.31
CA LYS A 237 -10.77 -21.92 -3.15
C LYS A 237 -9.34 -21.37 -3.17
N VAL A 238 -8.54 -21.79 -4.13
CA VAL A 238 -7.13 -21.44 -4.23
C VAL A 238 -6.92 -20.37 -5.29
N MET A 239 -6.08 -19.37 -4.98
CA MET A 239 -5.62 -18.34 -5.90
C MET A 239 -4.10 -18.17 -5.75
N LEU A 240 -3.39 -18.20 -6.85
CA LEU A 240 -1.96 -17.93 -6.96
C LEU A 240 -1.77 -16.68 -7.80
N ILE A 241 -0.92 -15.76 -7.35
CA ILE A 241 -0.64 -14.52 -8.08
C ILE A 241 0.87 -14.35 -8.17
N ALA A 242 1.36 -14.06 -9.37
CA ALA A 242 2.72 -13.61 -9.61
C ALA A 242 2.65 -12.23 -10.27
N THR A 243 3.26 -11.24 -9.66
CA THR A 243 3.25 -9.85 -10.13
C THR A 243 4.67 -9.37 -10.37
N PRO A 244 5.27 -9.64 -11.55
CA PRO A 244 6.49 -8.95 -11.94
C PRO A 244 6.22 -7.46 -12.14
N SER A 245 7.15 -6.64 -11.67
CA SER A 245 7.05 -5.17 -11.69
C SER A 245 8.39 -4.53 -12.01
N TYR A 246 8.35 -3.42 -12.73
CA TYR A 246 9.48 -2.54 -12.97
C TYR A 246 9.13 -1.13 -12.51
N ILE A 247 9.88 -0.59 -11.55
CA ILE A 247 9.63 0.72 -10.97
C ILE A 247 10.79 1.67 -11.25
N MET A 248 10.43 2.92 -11.59
CA MET A 248 11.35 4.01 -11.93
C MET A 248 11.09 5.16 -10.96
N PRO A 249 11.86 5.28 -9.85
CA PRO A 249 11.73 6.39 -8.92
C PRO A 249 12.05 7.72 -9.61
N GLN A 250 11.33 8.75 -9.24
CA GLN A 250 11.50 10.11 -9.72
C GLN A 250 11.76 11.05 -8.55
N ASN A 251 12.40 12.18 -8.81
CA ASN A 251 12.60 13.25 -7.83
C ASN A 251 13.18 12.75 -6.49
N LEU A 252 14.21 11.89 -6.56
CA LEU A 252 14.93 11.43 -5.36
C LEU A 252 15.60 12.63 -4.69
N ILE A 253 15.44 12.71 -3.37
CA ILE A 253 16.06 13.77 -2.57
C ILE A 253 17.53 13.44 -2.39
N THR A 254 18.40 14.31 -2.90
CA THR A 254 19.85 14.17 -2.79
C THR A 254 20.42 15.30 -1.95
N VAL A 255 21.21 14.96 -0.94
CA VAL A 255 21.92 15.94 -0.11
C VAL A 255 23.38 15.99 -0.56
N PRO A 256 23.88 17.15 -1.06
CA PRO A 256 25.25 17.28 -1.52
C PRO A 256 26.25 16.86 -0.43
N ASN A 257 27.23 16.02 -0.80
CA ASN A 257 28.28 15.49 0.08
C ASN A 257 27.78 14.68 1.29
N ARG A 258 26.50 14.25 1.29
CA ARG A 258 25.91 13.43 2.36
C ARG A 258 25.08 12.30 1.76
N PRO A 259 25.73 11.27 1.20
CA PRO A 259 25.04 10.11 0.65
C PRO A 259 24.24 9.32 1.71
N ASP A 260 24.65 9.42 2.98
CA ASP A 260 23.96 8.85 4.14
C ASP A 260 22.59 9.51 4.43
N LEU A 261 22.41 10.76 4.02
CA LEU A 261 21.15 11.52 4.13
C LEU A 261 20.36 11.58 2.82
N SER A 262 20.91 11.09 1.73
CA SER A 262 20.25 11.05 0.43
C SER A 262 19.33 9.84 0.33
N GLU A 263 18.22 10.01 -0.40
CA GLU A 263 17.32 8.89 -0.69
C GLU A 263 18.03 7.83 -1.52
N ARG A 264 17.88 6.58 -1.12
CA ARG A 264 18.33 5.43 -1.90
C ARG A 264 17.18 4.97 -2.78
N GLY A 265 17.31 5.17 -4.07
CA GLY A 265 16.35 4.72 -5.06
C GLY A 265 17.04 4.39 -6.37
N GLU A 266 16.56 3.36 -7.03
CA GLU A 266 17.07 2.92 -8.32
C GLU A 266 15.92 2.40 -9.18
N ASN A 267 16.06 2.47 -10.49
CA ASN A 267 15.21 1.72 -11.38
C ASN A 267 15.40 0.24 -11.08
N MET A 268 14.33 -0.45 -10.72
CA MET A 268 14.47 -1.83 -10.30
C MET A 268 13.37 -2.73 -10.82
N PHE A 269 13.74 -3.97 -11.03
CA PHE A 269 12.82 -5.07 -11.23
C PHE A 269 12.58 -5.79 -9.91
N TYR A 270 11.32 -6.06 -9.59
CA TYR A 270 10.94 -6.85 -8.43
C TYR A 270 9.69 -7.70 -8.75
N ALA A 271 9.39 -8.66 -7.90
CA ALA A 271 8.19 -9.46 -8.05
C ALA A 271 7.50 -9.66 -6.69
N THR A 272 6.17 -9.67 -6.72
CA THR A 272 5.36 -10.11 -5.59
C THR A 272 4.71 -11.44 -5.94
N LEU A 273 4.85 -12.43 -5.05
CA LEU A 273 4.22 -13.75 -5.16
C LEU A 273 3.18 -13.88 -4.05
N THR A 274 1.98 -14.33 -4.40
CA THR A 274 0.89 -14.51 -3.43
C THR A 274 0.26 -15.89 -3.61
N ALA A 275 0.08 -16.60 -2.50
CA ALA A 275 -0.78 -17.75 -2.41
C ALA A 275 -1.93 -17.43 -1.46
N LYS A 276 -3.18 -17.59 -1.92
CA LYS A 276 -4.40 -17.25 -1.17
C LYS A 276 -5.36 -18.44 -1.15
N TYR A 277 -5.98 -18.66 0.01
CA TYR A 277 -7.04 -19.64 0.21
C TYR A 277 -8.28 -18.98 0.79
N THR A 278 -9.46 -19.30 0.25
CA THR A 278 -10.78 -18.83 0.73
C THR A 278 -11.53 -19.98 1.39
N PHE A 279 -12.00 -19.79 2.62
CA PHE A 279 -12.71 -20.78 3.41
C PHE A 279 -14.21 -20.82 3.10
#